data_003fdc49fdabae01d332da35949ed7eb
#
_entry.id   003fdc49fdabae01d332da35949ed7eb
#
_cell.length_a   1.000
_cell.length_b   1.000
_cell.length_c   1.000
_cell.angle_alpha   90.00
_cell.angle_beta   90.00
_cell.angle_gamma   90.00
#
_symmetry.space_group_name_H-M   'P 1'
#
loop_
_entity.id
_entity.type
_entity.pdbx_description
1 polymer ?
#
loop_
_entity_poly.entity_id
_entity_poly.type
_entity_poly.pdbx_seq_one_letter_code
_entity_poly.pdbx_strand_id
1 'polypeptide(L)'
;MSKDNILIIGASSAIAQAVVLELLAAKSNTNIIIISRELSTYDNITSVQLTKILIDDYQPSTIENTVNEIRKVENLVLKQIYICHGLLHNHVISPEKRIEDFCAESFLSIVQVNALTPILWIKTLVPLLTSKEDCRLVVFSARVGSIEDNNLGGWYSYRASKSALNMMLKNVAIELSRRSKNTKVIIFHPGTTDTKLSKPFQKNVPEGKLFTAKFVAQQLLKIIAVQAFDQKASFLDWQGKEIKW
;
A
#
# COMPACT_ATOMS: atom_id res chain seq x y z
N MET A 1 5.84 -24.48 15.73
CA MET A 1 5.71 -23.02 15.98
C MET A 1 5.13 -22.41 14.72
N SER A 2 4.04 -21.64 14.82
CA SER A 2 3.49 -20.89 13.69
C SER A 2 4.55 -19.87 13.23
N LYS A 3 4.79 -19.83 11.90
CA LYS A 3 5.65 -18.79 11.34
C LYS A 3 4.84 -17.53 11.13
N ASP A 4 5.39 -16.40 11.51
CA ASP A 4 4.81 -15.10 11.14
C ASP A 4 4.86 -14.92 9.63
N ASN A 5 3.81 -14.39 9.05
CA ASN A 5 3.75 -14.13 7.62
C ASN A 5 3.51 -12.64 7.35
N ILE A 6 4.15 -12.15 6.30
CA ILE A 6 3.97 -10.79 5.77
C ILE A 6 3.42 -10.91 4.36
N LEU A 7 2.32 -10.23 4.07
CA LEU A 7 1.69 -10.19 2.76
C LEU A 7 1.95 -8.85 2.09
N ILE A 8 2.49 -8.86 0.86
CA ILE A 8 2.78 -7.64 0.09
C ILE A 8 2.07 -7.71 -1.26
N ILE A 9 1.08 -6.86 -1.46
CA ILE A 9 0.23 -6.79 -2.64
C ILE A 9 0.64 -5.59 -3.50
N GLY A 10 0.78 -5.78 -4.81
CA GLY A 10 1.38 -4.78 -5.70
C GLY A 10 2.91 -4.76 -5.59
N ALA A 11 3.48 -5.95 -5.46
CA ALA A 11 4.90 -6.15 -5.16
C ALA A 11 5.86 -5.65 -6.25
N SER A 12 5.39 -5.39 -7.48
CA SER A 12 6.22 -4.82 -8.55
C SER A 12 6.59 -3.35 -8.32
N SER A 13 6.00 -2.65 -7.33
CA SER A 13 6.39 -1.28 -7.02
C SER A 13 7.82 -1.23 -6.43
N ALA A 14 8.60 -0.20 -6.79
CA ALA A 14 9.98 -0.07 -6.32
C ALA A 14 10.10 -0.02 -4.78
N ILE A 15 9.12 0.61 -4.11
CA ILE A 15 9.10 0.66 -2.64
C ILE A 15 8.79 -0.73 -2.07
N ALA A 16 7.82 -1.46 -2.65
CA ALA A 16 7.51 -2.82 -2.21
C ALA A 16 8.70 -3.76 -2.36
N GLN A 17 9.43 -3.66 -3.47
CA GLN A 17 10.68 -4.41 -3.70
C GLN A 17 11.70 -4.12 -2.60
N ALA A 18 11.91 -2.83 -2.29
CA ALA A 18 12.82 -2.44 -1.22
C ALA A 18 12.37 -2.97 0.15
N VAL A 19 11.06 -2.97 0.45
CA VAL A 19 10.52 -3.57 1.69
C VAL A 19 10.82 -5.06 1.75
N VAL A 20 10.60 -5.81 0.65
CA VAL A 20 10.94 -7.24 0.59
C VAL A 20 12.42 -7.48 0.87
N LEU A 21 13.30 -6.71 0.24
CA LEU A 21 14.75 -6.85 0.41
C LEU A 21 15.20 -6.55 1.85
N GLU A 22 14.67 -5.50 2.47
CA GLU A 22 14.97 -5.17 3.88
C GLU A 22 14.46 -6.27 4.83
N LEU A 23 13.27 -6.82 4.59
CA LEU A 23 12.71 -7.91 5.38
C LEU A 23 13.54 -9.21 5.25
N LEU A 24 13.97 -9.56 4.05
CA LEU A 24 14.85 -10.72 3.83
C LEU A 24 16.22 -10.52 4.49
N ALA A 25 16.77 -9.30 4.43
CA ALA A 25 18.05 -8.98 5.05
C ALA A 25 18.02 -9.04 6.58
N ALA A 26 16.85 -8.84 7.20
CA ALA A 26 16.68 -8.92 8.65
C ALA A 26 16.83 -10.35 9.21
N LYS A 27 16.90 -11.38 8.35
CA LYS A 27 17.09 -12.80 8.71
C LYS A 27 16.11 -13.30 9.80
N SER A 28 14.92 -12.72 9.87
CA SER A 28 13.86 -13.17 10.79
C SER A 28 13.28 -14.50 10.30
N ASN A 29 12.62 -15.26 11.19
CA ASN A 29 11.91 -16.50 10.81
C ASN A 29 10.51 -16.17 10.24
N THR A 30 10.40 -15.14 9.39
CA THR A 30 9.15 -14.64 8.84
C THR A 30 9.04 -15.04 7.37
N ASN A 31 7.90 -15.57 6.97
CA ASN A 31 7.60 -15.83 5.56
C ASN A 31 7.06 -14.55 4.91
N ILE A 32 7.46 -14.30 3.69
CA ILE A 32 7.01 -13.17 2.88
C ILE A 32 6.24 -13.71 1.69
N ILE A 33 4.98 -13.33 1.56
CA ILE A 33 4.12 -13.67 0.44
C ILE A 33 3.97 -12.41 -0.40
N ILE A 34 4.38 -12.46 -1.66
CA ILE A 34 4.26 -11.33 -2.58
C ILE A 34 3.27 -11.64 -3.69
N ILE A 35 2.42 -10.66 -4.02
CA ILE A 35 1.42 -10.75 -5.08
C ILE A 35 1.59 -9.59 -6.05
N SER A 36 1.68 -9.89 -7.33
CA SER A 36 1.70 -8.87 -8.38
C SER A 36 1.35 -9.47 -9.74
N ARG A 37 1.04 -8.60 -10.71
CA ARG A 37 0.91 -8.94 -12.14
C ARG A 37 2.26 -9.03 -12.85
N GLU A 38 3.31 -8.63 -12.19
CA GLU A 38 4.69 -8.60 -12.70
C GLU A 38 5.62 -8.93 -11.55
N LEU A 39 6.42 -9.97 -11.68
CA LEU A 39 7.34 -10.45 -10.65
C LEU A 39 8.76 -10.70 -11.16
N SER A 40 9.07 -10.32 -12.42
CA SER A 40 10.41 -10.51 -13.02
C SER A 40 11.54 -9.90 -12.21
N THR A 41 11.27 -8.81 -11.49
CA THR A 41 12.25 -8.17 -10.60
C THR A 41 12.68 -9.06 -9.41
N TYR A 42 11.97 -10.16 -9.17
CA TYR A 42 12.25 -11.13 -8.13
C TYR A 42 12.88 -12.44 -8.66
N ASP A 43 13.15 -12.56 -9.97
CA ASP A 43 13.64 -13.82 -10.57
C ASP A 43 14.96 -14.25 -9.96
N ASN A 44 15.85 -13.31 -9.70
CA ASN A 44 17.16 -13.56 -9.10
C ASN A 44 17.14 -13.65 -7.56
N ILE A 45 15.96 -13.55 -6.92
CA ILE A 45 15.84 -13.67 -5.47
C ILE A 45 15.41 -15.10 -5.14
N THR A 46 16.36 -15.91 -4.65
CA THR A 46 16.11 -17.24 -4.15
C THR A 46 16.11 -17.23 -2.63
N SER A 47 14.94 -17.42 -2.03
CA SER A 47 14.80 -17.54 -0.58
C SER A 47 13.65 -18.48 -0.25
N VAL A 48 13.88 -19.38 0.66
CA VAL A 48 12.83 -20.28 1.20
C VAL A 48 11.73 -19.52 1.97
N GLN A 49 12.00 -18.27 2.33
CA GLN A 49 11.06 -17.41 3.02
C GLN A 49 10.18 -16.59 2.06
N LEU A 50 10.43 -16.65 0.76
CA LEU A 50 9.72 -15.82 -0.23
C LEU A 50 8.80 -16.69 -1.11
N THR A 51 7.49 -16.51 -0.92
CA THR A 51 6.47 -17.09 -1.80
C THR A 51 6.01 -16.04 -2.81
N LYS A 52 6.07 -16.39 -4.09
CA LYS A 52 5.72 -15.50 -5.22
C LYS A 52 4.40 -15.96 -5.82
N ILE A 53 3.39 -15.08 -5.86
CA ILE A 53 2.08 -15.34 -6.48
C ILE A 53 1.89 -14.34 -7.63
N LEU A 54 1.96 -14.86 -8.84
CA LEU A 54 1.63 -14.12 -10.05
C LEU A 54 0.12 -14.18 -10.28
N ILE A 55 -0.48 -13.05 -10.61
CA ILE A 55 -1.90 -12.94 -10.95
C ILE A 55 -2.04 -12.17 -12.26
N ASP A 56 -3.12 -12.43 -13.00
CA ASP A 56 -3.33 -11.80 -14.32
C ASP A 56 -3.90 -10.38 -14.19
N ASP A 57 -4.79 -10.18 -13.23
CA ASP A 57 -5.49 -8.92 -13.01
C ASP A 57 -5.85 -8.71 -11.53
N TYR A 58 -6.59 -7.64 -11.25
CA TYR A 58 -7.14 -7.33 -9.93
C TYR A 58 -8.68 -7.34 -9.95
N GLN A 59 -9.28 -8.20 -10.76
CA GLN A 59 -10.74 -8.41 -10.75
C GLN A 59 -11.16 -9.07 -9.43
N PRO A 60 -12.40 -8.83 -8.96
CA PRO A 60 -12.89 -9.39 -7.71
C PRO A 60 -12.71 -10.91 -7.60
N SER A 61 -12.98 -11.66 -8.66
CA SER A 61 -12.82 -13.12 -8.70
C SER A 61 -11.35 -13.55 -8.55
N THR A 62 -10.43 -12.87 -9.22
CA THR A 62 -8.99 -13.14 -9.10
C THR A 62 -8.50 -12.88 -7.68
N ILE A 63 -8.94 -11.76 -7.07
CA ILE A 63 -8.62 -11.42 -5.68
C ILE A 63 -9.15 -12.49 -4.72
N GLU A 64 -10.42 -12.89 -4.86
CA GLU A 64 -11.06 -13.91 -4.01
C GLU A 64 -10.35 -15.26 -4.11
N ASN A 65 -10.07 -15.72 -5.33
CA ASN A 65 -9.34 -16.97 -5.56
C ASN A 65 -7.93 -16.91 -4.93
N THR A 66 -7.21 -15.82 -5.13
CA THR A 66 -5.87 -15.64 -4.58
C THR A 66 -5.87 -15.67 -3.05
N VAL A 67 -6.80 -14.98 -2.40
CA VAL A 67 -6.91 -15.00 -0.93
C VAL A 67 -7.32 -16.38 -0.43
N ASN A 68 -8.19 -17.09 -1.14
CA ASN A 68 -8.57 -18.47 -0.79
C ASN A 68 -7.36 -19.42 -0.85
N GLU A 69 -6.47 -19.26 -1.84
CA GLU A 69 -5.23 -20.04 -1.91
C GLU A 69 -4.28 -19.71 -0.74
N ILE A 70 -4.12 -18.42 -0.41
CA ILE A 70 -3.30 -18.02 0.74
C ILE A 70 -3.84 -18.61 2.04
N ARG A 71 -5.17 -18.67 2.22
CA ARG A 71 -5.81 -19.22 3.42
C ARG A 71 -5.59 -20.73 3.60
N LYS A 72 -5.19 -21.46 2.56
CA LYS A 72 -4.83 -22.88 2.64
C LYS A 72 -3.44 -23.11 3.25
N VAL A 73 -2.64 -22.06 3.40
CA VAL A 73 -1.33 -22.16 4.08
C VAL A 73 -1.58 -22.56 5.53
N GLU A 74 -0.99 -23.69 5.91
CA GLU A 74 -1.16 -24.23 7.26
C GLU A 74 -0.64 -23.25 8.33
N ASN A 75 -1.45 -23.03 9.36
CA ASN A 75 -1.13 -22.12 10.47
C ASN A 75 -0.79 -20.68 10.02
N LEU A 76 -1.47 -20.19 8.98
CA LEU A 76 -1.28 -18.85 8.47
C LEU A 76 -1.61 -17.78 9.53
N VAL A 77 -0.59 -17.04 9.96
CA VAL A 77 -0.72 -15.86 10.81
C VAL A 77 -0.15 -14.65 10.07
N LEU A 78 -0.99 -13.71 9.67
CA LEU A 78 -0.54 -12.47 9.03
C LEU A 78 -0.25 -11.40 10.09
N LYS A 79 1.01 -11.02 10.24
CA LYS A 79 1.46 -9.95 11.14
C LYS A 79 1.50 -8.58 10.47
N GLN A 80 1.70 -8.56 9.16
CA GLN A 80 1.75 -7.33 8.38
C GLN A 80 1.15 -7.59 6.99
N ILE A 81 0.38 -6.63 6.50
CA ILE A 81 -0.16 -6.61 5.15
C ILE A 81 0.18 -5.25 4.54
N TYR A 82 0.82 -5.27 3.37
CA TYR A 82 1.12 -4.06 2.60
C TYR A 82 0.32 -4.05 1.31
N ILE A 83 -0.39 -2.96 1.04
CA ILE A 83 -1.09 -2.73 -0.23
C ILE A 83 -0.42 -1.55 -0.93
N CYS A 84 0.30 -1.85 -2.02
CA CYS A 84 1.22 -0.92 -2.68
C CYS A 84 0.73 -0.45 -4.05
N HIS A 85 -0.60 -0.42 -4.27
CA HIS A 85 -1.20 0.05 -5.53
C HIS A 85 -1.08 1.56 -5.69
N GLY A 86 -0.81 1.99 -6.93
CA GLY A 86 -0.79 3.41 -7.27
C GLY A 86 -0.68 3.65 -8.77
N LEU A 87 -1.57 4.51 -9.28
CA LEU A 87 -1.56 5.02 -10.64
C LEU A 87 -1.67 6.55 -10.57
N LEU A 88 -0.73 7.25 -11.18
CA LEU A 88 -0.73 8.70 -11.34
C LEU A 88 -0.75 9.08 -12.81
N HIS A 89 -0.01 8.34 -13.62
CA HIS A 89 0.10 8.52 -15.05
C HIS A 89 0.46 7.20 -15.74
N ASN A 90 0.17 7.13 -17.02
CA ASN A 90 0.65 6.12 -17.95
C ASN A 90 0.77 6.74 -19.36
N HIS A 91 0.80 5.94 -20.43
CA HIS A 91 0.89 6.43 -21.82
C HIS A 91 -0.34 7.20 -22.31
N VAL A 92 -1.49 7.10 -21.63
CA VAL A 92 -2.74 7.82 -22.00
C VAL A 92 -3.23 8.75 -20.88
N ILE A 93 -2.83 8.53 -19.64
CA ILE A 93 -3.27 9.31 -18.48
C ILE A 93 -2.15 10.23 -18.05
N SER A 94 -2.44 11.51 -17.91
CA SER A 94 -1.57 12.53 -17.32
C SER A 94 -2.33 13.28 -16.22
N PRO A 95 -1.65 13.65 -15.10
CA PRO A 95 -2.30 14.44 -14.06
C PRO A 95 -2.74 15.80 -14.58
N GLU A 96 -3.97 16.18 -14.26
CA GLU A 96 -4.60 17.42 -14.70
C GLU A 96 -3.95 18.62 -14.02
N LYS A 97 -3.64 19.68 -14.76
CA LYS A 97 -3.15 20.95 -14.25
C LYS A 97 -4.27 21.94 -14.00
N ARG A 98 -5.32 21.89 -14.81
CA ARG A 98 -6.49 22.77 -14.78
C ARG A 98 -7.75 21.93 -14.83
N ILE A 99 -8.88 22.51 -14.46
CA ILE A 99 -10.18 21.81 -14.51
C ILE A 99 -10.57 21.41 -15.93
N GLU A 100 -10.16 22.19 -16.92
CA GLU A 100 -10.43 21.91 -18.33
C GLU A 100 -9.70 20.67 -18.85
N ASP A 101 -8.66 20.22 -18.17
CA ASP A 101 -7.91 19.01 -18.50
C ASP A 101 -8.59 17.75 -17.92
N PHE A 102 -9.70 17.90 -17.16
CA PHE A 102 -10.35 16.77 -16.48
C PHE A 102 -11.02 15.83 -17.49
N CYS A 103 -10.76 14.55 -17.36
CA CYS A 103 -11.27 13.48 -18.20
C CYS A 103 -11.91 12.39 -17.34
N ALA A 104 -13.19 12.09 -17.62
CA ALA A 104 -13.97 11.14 -16.83
C ALA A 104 -13.38 9.72 -16.88
N GLU A 105 -12.92 9.26 -18.04
CA GLU A 105 -12.34 7.93 -18.23
C GLU A 105 -11.03 7.78 -17.46
N SER A 106 -10.18 8.82 -17.47
CA SER A 106 -8.94 8.88 -16.69
C SER A 106 -9.25 8.88 -15.20
N PHE A 107 -10.23 9.65 -14.76
CA PHE A 107 -10.67 9.69 -13.36
C PHE A 107 -11.14 8.32 -12.89
N LEU A 108 -12.03 7.65 -13.62
CA LEU A 108 -12.53 6.33 -13.27
C LEU A 108 -11.39 5.30 -13.19
N SER A 109 -10.47 5.31 -14.13
CA SER A 109 -9.31 4.42 -14.15
C SER A 109 -8.39 4.65 -12.94
N ILE A 110 -8.14 5.91 -12.58
CA ILE A 110 -7.30 6.26 -11.42
C ILE A 110 -7.98 5.86 -10.12
N VAL A 111 -9.29 6.12 -9.96
CA VAL A 111 -10.06 5.74 -8.78
C VAL A 111 -10.12 4.21 -8.64
N GLN A 112 -10.29 3.49 -9.74
CA GLN A 112 -10.30 2.03 -9.74
C GLN A 112 -8.99 1.47 -9.17
N VAL A 113 -7.84 1.95 -9.64
CA VAL A 113 -6.53 1.44 -9.18
C VAL A 113 -6.21 1.92 -7.78
N ASN A 114 -6.44 3.20 -7.47
CA ASN A 114 -5.95 3.83 -6.25
C ASN A 114 -6.85 3.65 -5.04
N ALA A 115 -8.16 3.47 -5.24
CA ALA A 115 -9.14 3.37 -4.18
C ALA A 115 -9.89 2.02 -4.19
N LEU A 116 -10.54 1.67 -5.32
CA LEU A 116 -11.38 0.47 -5.37
C LEU A 116 -10.55 -0.82 -5.18
N THR A 117 -9.48 -0.99 -5.93
CA THR A 117 -8.65 -2.21 -5.85
C THR A 117 -8.11 -2.47 -4.43
N PRO A 118 -7.51 -1.50 -3.71
CA PRO A 118 -7.13 -1.69 -2.30
C PRO A 118 -8.28 -2.14 -1.40
N ILE A 119 -9.46 -1.58 -1.57
CA ILE A 119 -10.64 -1.92 -0.75
C ILE A 119 -11.16 -3.34 -1.08
N LEU A 120 -11.11 -3.77 -2.33
CA LEU A 120 -11.47 -5.15 -2.71
C LEU A 120 -10.52 -6.16 -2.03
N TRP A 121 -9.23 -5.89 -1.99
CA TRP A 121 -8.28 -6.71 -1.25
C TRP A 121 -8.62 -6.74 0.24
N ILE A 122 -8.85 -5.58 0.86
CA ILE A 122 -9.19 -5.50 2.29
C ILE A 122 -10.48 -6.27 2.59
N LYS A 123 -11.54 -6.06 1.78
CA LYS A 123 -12.81 -6.79 1.89
C LYS A 123 -12.59 -8.30 1.98
N THR A 124 -11.78 -8.84 1.08
CA THR A 124 -11.52 -10.29 1.01
C THR A 124 -10.60 -10.78 2.13
N LEU A 125 -9.71 -9.91 2.63
CA LEU A 125 -8.79 -10.22 3.73
C LEU A 125 -9.42 -10.05 5.14
N VAL A 126 -10.64 -9.49 5.26
CA VAL A 126 -11.30 -9.27 6.56
C VAL A 126 -11.26 -10.49 7.50
N PRO A 127 -11.51 -11.73 7.06
CA PRO A 127 -11.45 -12.88 7.96
C PRO A 127 -10.07 -13.11 8.59
N LEU A 128 -8.99 -12.70 7.89
CA LEU A 128 -7.61 -12.78 8.39
C LEU A 128 -7.26 -11.57 9.27
N LEU A 129 -7.83 -10.39 8.97
CA LEU A 129 -7.66 -9.17 9.76
C LEU A 129 -8.41 -9.20 11.10
N THR A 130 -9.49 -9.96 11.20
CA THR A 130 -10.29 -10.10 12.43
C THR A 130 -9.89 -11.30 13.29
N SER A 131 -8.69 -11.85 13.07
CA SER A 131 -8.12 -12.91 13.89
C SER A 131 -7.75 -12.39 15.30
N LYS A 132 -7.34 -13.32 16.18
CA LYS A 132 -6.83 -12.96 17.52
C LYS A 132 -5.41 -12.43 17.51
N GLU A 133 -4.75 -12.49 16.36
CA GLU A 133 -3.36 -12.12 16.20
C GLU A 133 -3.20 -10.66 15.78
N ASP A 134 -2.19 -10.02 16.33
CA ASP A 134 -1.84 -8.65 15.98
C ASP A 134 -1.42 -8.52 14.52
N CYS A 135 -2.10 -7.67 13.75
CA CYS A 135 -1.84 -7.43 12.34
C CYS A 135 -1.78 -5.93 12.02
N ARG A 136 -0.76 -5.49 11.32
CA ARG A 136 -0.65 -4.13 10.78
C ARG A 136 -1.01 -4.12 9.31
N LEU A 137 -2.11 -3.44 8.98
CA LEU A 137 -2.54 -3.19 7.60
C LEU A 137 -1.97 -1.85 7.15
N VAL A 138 -1.01 -1.89 6.24
CA VAL A 138 -0.33 -0.72 5.69
C VAL A 138 -0.80 -0.50 4.26
N VAL A 139 -1.35 0.67 3.97
CA VAL A 139 -1.82 1.02 2.63
C VAL A 139 -1.13 2.29 2.15
N PHE A 140 -0.55 2.22 0.95
CA PHE A 140 0.15 3.36 0.36
C PHE A 140 -0.83 4.40 -0.18
N SER A 141 -0.79 5.56 0.43
CA SER A 141 -1.53 6.75 0.00
C SER A 141 -0.54 7.87 -0.36
N ALA A 142 -1.01 9.09 -0.36
CA ALA A 142 -0.19 10.27 -0.64
C ALA A 142 -0.73 11.48 0.14
N ARG A 143 0.16 12.40 0.53
CA ARG A 143 -0.21 13.66 1.20
C ARG A 143 -1.25 14.46 0.39
N VAL A 144 -1.18 14.38 -0.94
CA VAL A 144 -2.15 15.04 -1.82
C VAL A 144 -3.59 14.52 -1.66
N GLY A 145 -3.81 13.39 -0.96
CA GLY A 145 -5.12 12.88 -0.55
C GLY A 145 -5.68 13.56 0.71
N SER A 146 -4.93 14.44 1.36
CA SER A 146 -5.43 15.29 2.43
C SER A 146 -6.24 16.45 1.83
N ILE A 147 -7.47 16.63 2.27
CA ILE A 147 -8.32 17.75 1.86
C ILE A 147 -7.83 19.05 2.55
N GLU A 148 -7.52 18.93 3.85
CA GLU A 148 -7.12 20.08 4.67
C GLU A 148 -5.73 20.64 4.26
N ASP A 149 -4.80 19.76 3.84
CA ASP A 149 -3.43 20.16 3.44
C ASP A 149 -3.34 20.60 1.97
N ASN A 150 -4.48 20.66 1.25
CA ASN A 150 -4.50 21.02 -0.16
C ASN A 150 -4.50 22.52 -0.40
N ASN A 151 -3.32 23.10 -0.58
CA ASN A 151 -3.11 24.51 -0.93
C ASN A 151 -2.60 24.72 -2.37
N LEU A 152 -2.35 23.63 -3.12
CA LEU A 152 -1.73 23.71 -4.45
C LEU A 152 -2.72 23.50 -5.60
N GLY A 153 -3.80 22.73 -5.37
CA GLY A 153 -4.74 22.35 -6.43
C GLY A 153 -4.10 21.44 -7.49
N GLY A 154 -4.72 21.34 -8.67
CA GLY A 154 -4.32 20.44 -9.74
C GLY A 154 -4.43 18.96 -9.38
N TRP A 155 -4.07 18.07 -10.31
CA TRP A 155 -4.08 16.62 -10.12
C TRP A 155 -5.42 16.09 -9.59
N TYR A 156 -6.51 16.61 -10.13
CA TYR A 156 -7.88 16.39 -9.63
C TYR A 156 -8.19 14.91 -9.40
N SER A 157 -7.97 14.08 -10.42
CA SER A 157 -8.25 12.65 -10.35
C SER A 157 -7.38 11.93 -9.31
N TYR A 158 -6.09 12.26 -9.27
CA TYR A 158 -5.17 11.62 -8.33
C TYR A 158 -5.48 12.01 -6.89
N ARG A 159 -5.68 13.32 -6.61
CA ARG A 159 -6.07 13.80 -5.27
C ARG A 159 -7.38 13.17 -4.82
N ALA A 160 -8.42 13.23 -5.65
CA ALA A 160 -9.72 12.65 -5.33
C ALA A 160 -9.62 11.15 -5.05
N SER A 161 -8.84 10.39 -5.84
CA SER A 161 -8.66 8.96 -5.62
C SER A 161 -7.98 8.64 -4.29
N LYS A 162 -6.97 9.44 -3.88
CA LYS A 162 -6.26 9.25 -2.61
C LYS A 162 -7.09 9.74 -1.42
N SER A 163 -7.90 10.78 -1.58
CA SER A 163 -8.88 11.21 -0.56
C SER A 163 -9.97 10.14 -0.35
N ALA A 164 -10.49 9.57 -1.44
CA ALA A 164 -11.46 8.46 -1.38
C ALA A 164 -10.85 7.24 -0.65
N LEU A 165 -9.62 6.86 -1.00
CA LEU A 165 -8.90 5.79 -0.30
C LEU A 165 -8.76 6.08 1.20
N ASN A 166 -8.33 7.30 1.57
CA ASN A 166 -8.16 7.71 2.95
C ASN A 166 -9.48 7.61 3.74
N MET A 167 -10.59 8.09 3.17
CA MET A 167 -11.91 7.98 3.78
C MET A 167 -12.33 6.53 3.97
N MET A 168 -12.17 5.69 2.94
CA MET A 168 -12.51 4.26 3.03
C MET A 168 -11.67 3.55 4.10
N LEU A 169 -10.37 3.83 4.19
CA LEU A 169 -9.49 3.24 5.20
C LEU A 169 -9.82 3.69 6.63
N LYS A 170 -10.25 4.93 6.79
CA LYS A 170 -10.77 5.43 8.07
C LYS A 170 -12.03 4.65 8.49
N ASN A 171 -12.96 4.41 7.55
CA ASN A 171 -14.15 3.60 7.80
C ASN A 171 -13.78 2.14 8.13
N VAL A 172 -12.85 1.54 7.39
CA VAL A 172 -12.31 0.19 7.68
C VAL A 172 -11.77 0.11 9.11
N ALA A 173 -10.98 1.09 9.54
CA ALA A 173 -10.44 1.09 10.91
C ALA A 173 -11.55 1.17 11.97
N ILE A 174 -12.56 2.02 11.78
CA ILE A 174 -13.72 2.15 12.66
C ILE A 174 -14.52 0.84 12.71
N GLU A 175 -14.74 0.19 11.56
CA GLU A 175 -15.44 -1.09 11.51
C GLU A 175 -14.63 -2.20 12.20
N LEU A 176 -13.35 -2.32 11.86
CA LEU A 176 -12.47 -3.33 12.45
C LEU A 176 -12.33 -3.15 13.96
N SER A 177 -12.32 -1.93 14.48
CA SER A 177 -12.26 -1.69 15.93
C SER A 177 -13.43 -2.30 16.72
N ARG A 178 -14.57 -2.52 16.07
CA ARG A 178 -15.75 -3.18 16.66
C ARG A 178 -15.69 -4.71 16.56
N ARG A 179 -14.88 -5.24 15.62
CA ARG A 179 -14.79 -6.67 15.29
C ARG A 179 -13.52 -7.33 15.84
N SER A 180 -12.44 -6.57 15.94
CA SER A 180 -11.14 -7.04 16.43
C SER A 180 -10.34 -5.87 16.99
N LYS A 181 -9.66 -6.08 18.12
CA LYS A 181 -8.76 -5.07 18.71
C LYS A 181 -7.32 -5.19 18.20
N ASN A 182 -7.05 -6.21 17.39
CA ASN A 182 -5.70 -6.63 17.04
C ASN A 182 -5.28 -6.14 15.65
N THR A 183 -6.07 -5.26 14.99
CA THR A 183 -5.70 -4.70 13.70
C THR A 183 -5.41 -3.21 13.80
N LYS A 184 -4.19 -2.80 13.37
CA LYS A 184 -3.81 -1.41 13.20
C LYS A 184 -3.82 -1.04 11.72
N VAL A 185 -4.62 -0.05 11.35
CA VAL A 185 -4.65 0.50 9.97
C VAL A 185 -3.72 1.69 9.89
N ILE A 186 -2.76 1.61 8.96
CA ILE A 186 -1.75 2.64 8.70
C ILE A 186 -1.85 3.08 7.25
N ILE A 187 -2.10 4.36 7.03
CA ILE A 187 -2.14 5.01 5.73
C ILE A 187 -0.82 5.74 5.59
N PHE A 188 -0.01 5.36 4.61
CA PHE A 188 1.36 5.80 4.52
C PHE A 188 1.64 6.67 3.30
N HIS A 189 2.20 7.85 3.53
CA HIS A 189 2.75 8.72 2.49
C HIS A 189 4.27 8.58 2.45
N PRO A 190 4.85 8.04 1.36
CA PRO A 190 6.28 7.75 1.27
C PRO A 190 7.17 8.99 1.02
N GLY A 191 6.58 10.19 0.86
CA GLY A 191 7.29 11.32 0.27
C GLY A 191 7.50 11.14 -1.24
N THR A 192 8.23 12.04 -1.87
CA THR A 192 8.60 11.85 -3.28
C THR A 192 9.75 10.86 -3.36
N THR A 193 9.45 9.66 -3.82
CA THR A 193 10.42 8.57 -3.93
C THR A 193 10.84 8.39 -5.39
N ASP A 194 12.11 8.16 -5.66
CA ASP A 194 12.61 7.91 -7.02
C ASP A 194 12.07 6.57 -7.54
N THR A 195 11.02 6.66 -8.32
CA THR A 195 10.26 5.54 -8.89
C THR A 195 9.72 5.91 -10.26
N LYS A 196 9.27 4.93 -11.04
CA LYS A 196 8.59 5.17 -12.32
C LYS A 196 7.40 6.11 -12.17
N LEU A 197 6.65 6.03 -11.06
CA LEU A 197 5.47 6.85 -10.80
C LEU A 197 5.81 8.33 -10.59
N SER A 198 6.91 8.66 -9.94
CA SER A 198 7.32 10.05 -9.67
C SER A 198 8.20 10.66 -10.77
N LYS A 199 8.82 9.81 -11.62
CA LYS A 199 9.87 10.23 -12.57
C LYS A 199 9.56 11.49 -13.39
N PRO A 200 8.35 11.65 -13.98
CA PRO A 200 8.03 12.86 -14.75
C PRO A 200 7.93 14.14 -13.92
N PHE A 201 7.80 14.02 -12.59
CA PHE A 201 7.49 15.13 -11.69
C PHE A 201 8.66 15.50 -10.76
N GLN A 202 9.83 14.87 -10.95
CA GLN A 202 10.98 15.04 -10.05
C GLN A 202 11.70 16.37 -10.23
N LYS A 203 11.55 17.05 -11.37
CA LYS A 203 12.27 18.30 -11.70
C LYS A 203 12.12 19.40 -10.65
N ASN A 204 10.95 19.47 -10.00
CA ASN A 204 10.62 20.52 -9.04
C ASN A 204 10.70 20.02 -7.58
N VAL A 205 11.28 18.85 -7.35
CA VAL A 205 11.45 18.32 -5.99
C VAL A 205 12.62 19.08 -5.33
N PRO A 206 12.40 19.66 -4.15
CA PRO A 206 13.47 20.37 -3.43
C PRO A 206 14.66 19.43 -3.16
N GLU A 207 15.85 20.00 -3.09
CA GLU A 207 17.06 19.28 -2.75
C GLU A 207 16.89 18.50 -1.42
N GLY A 208 17.33 17.25 -1.38
CA GLY A 208 17.20 16.37 -0.22
C GLY A 208 15.77 15.83 0.03
N LYS A 209 14.80 16.11 -0.85
CA LYS A 209 13.41 15.62 -0.73
C LYS A 209 13.04 14.53 -1.76
N LEU A 210 13.96 14.12 -2.60
CA LEU A 210 13.82 12.94 -3.46
C LEU A 210 14.48 11.74 -2.77
N PHE A 211 13.65 10.80 -2.32
CA PHE A 211 14.11 9.67 -1.52
C PHE A 211 14.35 8.43 -2.37
N THR A 212 15.31 7.60 -1.97
CA THR A 212 15.47 6.26 -2.55
C THR A 212 14.39 5.32 -2.01
N ALA A 213 13.98 4.33 -2.80
CA ALA A 213 13.03 3.30 -2.36
C ALA A 213 13.54 2.56 -1.10
N LYS A 214 14.86 2.31 -1.02
CA LYS A 214 15.49 1.70 0.16
C LYS A 214 15.32 2.55 1.42
N PHE A 215 15.60 3.85 1.33
CA PHE A 215 15.40 4.76 2.47
C PHE A 215 13.95 4.73 2.96
N VAL A 216 12.99 4.82 2.02
CA VAL A 216 11.55 4.82 2.36
C VAL A 216 11.14 3.49 3.00
N ALA A 217 11.63 2.36 2.48
CA ALA A 217 11.36 1.05 3.07
C ALA A 217 11.88 0.95 4.52
N GLN A 218 13.10 1.41 4.76
CA GLN A 218 13.70 1.42 6.10
C GLN A 218 12.92 2.32 7.08
N GLN A 219 12.50 3.51 6.64
CA GLN A 219 11.66 4.40 7.45
C GLN A 219 10.30 3.76 7.75
N LEU A 220 9.64 3.21 6.74
CA LEU A 220 8.36 2.54 6.90
C LEU A 220 8.44 1.42 7.94
N LEU A 221 9.42 0.53 7.83
CA LEU A 221 9.58 -0.58 8.79
C LEU A 221 9.80 -0.09 10.23
N LYS A 222 10.57 0.98 10.42
CA LYS A 222 10.75 1.62 11.74
C LYS A 222 9.45 2.22 12.27
N ILE A 223 8.72 2.95 11.42
CA ILE A 223 7.46 3.62 11.79
C ILE A 223 6.42 2.58 12.21
N ILE A 224 6.19 1.54 11.42
CA ILE A 224 5.15 0.55 11.71
C ILE A 224 5.47 -0.28 12.96
N ALA A 225 6.76 -0.50 13.27
CA ALA A 225 7.16 -1.27 14.45
C ALA A 225 6.68 -0.65 15.77
N VAL A 226 6.61 0.69 15.83
CA VAL A 226 6.23 1.45 17.03
C VAL A 226 4.75 1.86 17.07
N GLN A 227 3.97 1.54 16.03
CA GLN A 227 2.55 1.88 16.00
C GLN A 227 1.75 1.03 17.00
N ALA A 228 1.05 1.69 17.90
CA ALA A 228 0.16 1.05 18.87
C ALA A 228 -1.12 0.51 18.21
N PHE A 229 -1.68 -0.55 18.78
CA PHE A 229 -3.00 -1.09 18.39
C PHE A 229 -4.11 -0.31 19.09
N ASP A 230 -4.25 0.97 18.75
CA ASP A 230 -5.16 1.94 19.35
C ASP A 230 -6.57 1.96 18.73
N GLN A 231 -6.84 1.03 17.79
CA GLN A 231 -8.09 0.89 17.07
C GLN A 231 -8.45 2.11 16.19
N LYS A 232 -7.48 2.94 15.86
CA LYS A 232 -7.64 4.11 14.99
C LYS A 232 -6.81 3.95 13.71
N ALA A 233 -7.27 4.58 12.63
CA ALA A 233 -6.41 4.77 11.47
C ALA A 233 -5.38 5.87 11.75
N SER A 234 -4.13 5.63 11.36
CA SER A 234 -3.08 6.67 11.37
C SER A 234 -2.70 7.03 9.95
N PHE A 235 -2.75 8.31 9.59
CA PHE A 235 -2.27 8.81 8.31
C PHE A 235 -0.90 9.46 8.54
N LEU A 236 0.16 8.78 8.10
CA LEU A 236 1.55 9.11 8.45
C LEU A 236 2.39 9.39 7.21
N ASP A 237 3.32 10.32 7.36
CA ASP A 237 4.37 10.53 6.37
C ASP A 237 5.61 9.65 6.64
N TRP A 238 6.59 9.75 5.74
CA TRP A 238 7.86 9.02 5.80
C TRP A 238 8.71 9.32 7.05
N GLN A 239 8.39 10.36 7.84
CA GLN A 239 8.99 10.65 9.14
C GLN A 239 8.18 10.05 10.31
N GLY A 240 7.01 9.48 10.04
CA GLY A 240 6.06 9.04 11.05
C GLY A 240 5.22 10.17 11.65
N LYS A 241 5.23 11.36 11.03
CA LYS A 241 4.38 12.47 11.44
C LYS A 241 2.98 12.30 10.89
N GLU A 242 1.99 12.65 11.70
CA GLU A 242 0.60 12.65 11.27
C GLU A 242 0.36 13.68 10.16
N ILE A 243 -0.40 13.27 9.15
CA ILE A 243 -0.92 14.13 8.10
C ILE A 243 -2.40 14.39 8.43
N LYS A 244 -2.84 15.63 8.29
CA LYS A 244 -4.25 15.99 8.40
C LYS A 244 -5.08 15.31 7.30
N TRP A 245 -6.37 15.08 7.59
CA TRP A 245 -7.27 14.34 6.67
C TRP A 245 -7.77 15.20 5.51
#